data_d3e6f354edc4ce6ab67fd084194e5097
#
_entry.id   d3e6f354edc4ce6ab67fd084194e5097
#
_cell.length_a   1.000
_cell.length_b   1.000
_cell.length_c   1.000
_cell.angle_alpha   90.00
_cell.angle_beta   90.00
_cell.angle_gamma   90.00
#
_symmetry.space_group_name_H-M   'P 1'
#
loop_
_entity.id
_entity.type
_entity.pdbx_description
1 polymer ?
#
loop_
_entity_poly.entity_id
_entity_poly.type
_entity_poly.pdbx_seq_one_letter_code
_entity_poly.pdbx_strand_id
1 'polypeptide(L)'
;FVQAISQVLEGKEEILSALQEALAGLTDASGLERECDHLQAEQDAVAQQIGRMIRENAEVAQNQAEYNARLQPLEERYEALKGAMIRTKEAISEQTGRRRKLEAFMRELRESSLLTVFDERVFLGTTEKITVFKGASKGEKRLVFRFKDGRDVAVTL
;
A
#
# COMPACT_ATOMS: atom_id res chain seq x y z
N PHE A 1 9.78 -20.34 17.11
CA PHE A 1 9.58 -18.89 17.08
C PHE A 1 10.56 -18.17 18.00
N VAL A 2 10.66 -18.53 19.30
CA VAL A 2 11.54 -17.83 20.25
C VAL A 2 13.00 -17.76 19.73
N GLN A 3 13.56 -18.86 19.22
CA GLN A 3 14.88 -18.86 18.60
C GLN A 3 14.97 -17.95 17.36
N ALA A 4 13.95 -17.98 16.49
CA ALA A 4 13.91 -17.13 15.31
C ALA A 4 13.84 -15.64 15.66
N ILE A 5 13.00 -15.26 16.60
CA ILE A 5 12.89 -13.86 17.04
C ILE A 5 14.13 -13.39 17.80
N SER A 6 14.79 -14.27 18.57
CA SER A 6 16.04 -13.92 19.25
C SER A 6 17.15 -13.55 18.25
N GLN A 7 17.28 -14.28 17.14
CA GLN A 7 18.22 -13.92 16.06
C GLN A 7 17.87 -12.57 15.41
N VAL A 8 16.57 -12.24 15.29
CA VAL A 8 16.15 -10.91 14.83
C VAL A 8 16.50 -9.83 15.84
N LEU A 9 16.33 -10.10 17.14
CA LEU A 9 16.62 -9.14 18.21
C LEU A 9 18.12 -8.89 18.43
N GLU A 10 18.99 -9.85 18.13
CA GLU A 10 20.44 -9.67 18.14
C GLU A 10 20.90 -8.60 17.13
N GLY A 11 20.22 -8.48 15.97
CA GLY A 11 20.45 -7.43 14.97
C GLY A 11 19.46 -6.26 15.03
N LYS A 12 18.82 -6.04 16.16
CA LYS A 12 17.70 -5.09 16.34
C LYS A 12 18.00 -3.67 15.84
N GLU A 13 19.16 -3.12 16.21
CA GLU A 13 19.53 -1.75 15.83
C GLU A 13 19.77 -1.60 14.33
N GLU A 14 20.40 -2.61 13.70
CA GLU A 14 20.62 -2.63 12.25
C GLU A 14 19.28 -2.74 11.51
N ILE A 15 18.35 -3.56 12.01
CA ILE A 15 17.01 -3.72 11.46
C ILE A 15 16.23 -2.41 11.57
N LEU A 16 16.25 -1.77 12.73
CA LEU A 16 15.58 -0.50 12.94
C LEU A 16 16.12 0.60 12.03
N SER A 17 17.43 0.65 11.83
CA SER A 17 18.08 1.59 10.91
C SER A 17 17.62 1.35 9.46
N ALA A 18 17.68 0.10 8.99
CA ALA A 18 17.24 -0.27 7.64
C ALA A 18 15.74 0.01 7.40
N LEU A 19 14.91 -0.22 8.43
CA LEU A 19 13.48 0.08 8.36
C LEU A 19 13.20 1.59 8.34
N GLN A 20 14.00 2.39 9.06
CA GLN A 20 13.91 3.85 9.01
C GLN A 20 14.25 4.39 7.62
N GLU A 21 15.30 3.86 6.97
CA GLU A 21 15.65 4.19 5.59
C GLU A 21 14.54 3.78 4.61
N ALA A 22 14.00 2.57 4.77
CA ALA A 22 12.89 2.10 3.95
C ALA A 22 11.63 2.97 4.14
N LEU A 23 11.30 3.37 5.36
CA LEU A 23 10.23 4.32 5.63
C LEU A 23 10.49 5.69 4.99
N ALA A 24 11.71 6.20 5.06
CA ALA A 24 12.06 7.46 4.40
C ALA A 24 11.86 7.39 2.87
N GLY A 25 12.17 6.24 2.25
CA GLY A 25 11.92 5.99 0.83
C GLY A 25 10.43 5.83 0.46
N LEU A 26 9.59 5.34 1.40
CA LEU A 26 8.15 5.21 1.21
C LEU A 26 7.37 6.51 1.49
N THR A 27 8.05 7.60 1.86
CA THR A 27 7.43 8.72 2.57
C THR A 27 6.70 9.70 1.65
N ASP A 28 6.77 9.62 0.34
CA ASP A 28 6.17 10.64 -0.51
C ASP A 28 4.82 10.25 -1.13
N ALA A 29 3.81 9.99 -0.27
CA ALA A 29 2.41 10.01 -0.70
C ALA A 29 1.98 11.42 -1.15
N SER A 30 2.72 12.48 -0.79
CA SER A 30 2.40 13.88 -1.13
C SER A 30 2.43 14.14 -2.64
N GLY A 31 3.24 13.40 -3.39
CA GLY A 31 3.24 13.41 -4.85
C GLY A 31 1.92 12.87 -5.41
N LEU A 32 1.49 11.70 -4.93
CA LEU A 32 0.22 11.09 -5.32
C LEU A 32 -1.00 11.89 -4.85
N GLU A 33 -0.94 12.51 -3.68
CA GLU A 33 -1.99 13.39 -3.17
C GLU A 33 -2.16 14.61 -4.09
N ARG A 34 -1.07 15.29 -4.46
CA ARG A 34 -1.10 16.41 -5.43
C ARG A 34 -1.62 15.98 -6.80
N GLU A 35 -1.24 14.80 -7.26
CA GLU A 35 -1.77 14.24 -8.50
C GLU A 35 -3.29 13.99 -8.39
N CYS A 36 -3.75 13.46 -7.27
CA CYS A 36 -5.18 13.26 -7.02
C CYS A 36 -5.95 14.58 -7.02
N ASP A 37 -5.42 15.62 -6.39
CA ASP A 37 -6.03 16.96 -6.38
C ASP A 37 -6.07 17.57 -7.78
N HIS A 38 -5.01 17.40 -8.56
CA HIS A 38 -4.96 17.86 -9.96
C HIS A 38 -6.01 17.13 -10.83
N LEU A 39 -6.08 15.79 -10.72
CA LEU A 39 -7.08 15.00 -11.44
C LEU A 39 -8.51 15.38 -11.05
N GLN A 40 -8.76 15.69 -9.78
CA GLN A 40 -10.05 16.18 -9.31
C GLN A 40 -10.40 17.52 -9.94
N ALA A 41 -9.47 18.49 -9.93
CA ALA A 41 -9.68 19.81 -10.53
C ALA A 41 -9.96 19.72 -12.04
N GLU A 42 -9.25 18.84 -12.76
CA GLU A 42 -9.52 18.59 -14.19
C GLU A 42 -10.89 17.97 -14.41
N GLN A 43 -11.27 16.99 -13.59
CA GLN A 43 -12.59 16.34 -13.68
C GLN A 43 -13.71 17.34 -13.45
N ASP A 44 -13.58 18.22 -12.45
CA ASP A 44 -14.55 19.27 -12.17
C ASP A 44 -14.66 20.27 -13.33
N ALA A 45 -13.56 20.62 -13.97
CA ALA A 45 -13.56 21.49 -15.14
C ALA A 45 -14.29 20.86 -16.34
N VAL A 46 -14.07 19.56 -16.60
CA VAL A 46 -14.77 18.80 -17.65
C VAL A 46 -16.27 18.68 -17.33
N ALA A 47 -16.61 18.38 -16.06
CA ALA A 47 -18.01 18.33 -15.62
C ALA A 47 -18.75 19.66 -15.82
N GLN A 48 -18.06 20.80 -15.55
CA GLN A 48 -18.61 22.12 -15.80
C GLN A 48 -18.81 22.39 -17.31
N GLN A 49 -17.90 21.92 -18.16
CA GLN A 49 -18.05 22.04 -19.61
C GLN A 49 -19.25 21.25 -20.11
N ILE A 50 -19.39 19.99 -19.68
CA ILE A 50 -20.56 19.14 -19.99
C ILE A 50 -21.86 19.82 -19.53
N GLY A 51 -21.89 20.32 -18.29
CA GLY A 51 -23.04 21.01 -17.74
C GLY A 51 -23.42 22.29 -18.52
N ARG A 52 -22.44 23.04 -19.04
CA ARG A 52 -22.72 24.20 -19.92
C ARG A 52 -23.33 23.74 -21.25
N MET A 53 -22.74 22.74 -21.90
CA MET A 53 -23.24 22.23 -23.17
C MET A 53 -24.68 21.69 -23.05
N ILE A 54 -25.00 21.00 -21.95
CA ILE A 54 -26.35 20.51 -21.69
C ILE A 54 -27.35 21.66 -21.58
N ARG A 55 -27.01 22.74 -20.85
CA ARG A 55 -27.88 23.92 -20.72
C ARG A 55 -28.06 24.63 -22.05
N GLU A 56 -26.97 24.85 -22.80
CA GLU A 56 -27.04 25.48 -24.13
C GLU A 56 -27.92 24.68 -25.09
N ASN A 57 -27.80 23.36 -25.08
CA ASN A 57 -28.66 22.50 -25.92
C ASN A 57 -30.15 22.50 -25.52
N ALA A 58 -30.41 22.76 -24.23
CA ALA A 58 -31.80 22.91 -23.75
C ALA A 58 -32.46 24.24 -24.14
N GLU A 59 -31.64 25.31 -24.26
CA GLU A 59 -32.10 26.67 -24.55
C GLU A 59 -32.23 26.96 -26.06
N VAL A 60 -31.37 26.37 -26.87
CA VAL A 60 -31.29 26.64 -28.31
C VAL A 60 -31.34 25.31 -29.10
N ALA A 61 -32.26 25.21 -30.06
CA ALA A 61 -32.30 24.05 -30.93
C ALA A 61 -30.98 23.89 -31.73
N GLN A 62 -30.25 22.83 -31.45
CA GLN A 62 -28.98 22.51 -32.08
C GLN A 62 -29.10 21.26 -32.98
N ASN A 63 -28.16 21.14 -33.92
CA ASN A 63 -27.94 19.89 -34.64
C ASN A 63 -27.47 18.80 -33.65
N GLN A 64 -28.29 17.79 -33.42
CA GLN A 64 -28.00 16.74 -32.44
C GLN A 64 -26.76 15.92 -32.80
N ALA A 65 -26.43 15.73 -34.10
CA ALA A 65 -25.23 15.02 -34.51
C ALA A 65 -23.98 15.81 -34.12
N GLU A 66 -23.97 17.13 -34.34
CA GLU A 66 -22.86 18.00 -33.96
C GLU A 66 -22.75 18.13 -32.44
N TYR A 67 -23.86 18.22 -31.71
CA TYR A 67 -23.89 18.24 -30.26
C TYR A 67 -23.27 16.96 -29.69
N ASN A 68 -23.71 15.78 -30.14
CA ASN A 68 -23.19 14.51 -29.67
C ASN A 68 -21.69 14.33 -30.01
N ALA A 69 -21.25 14.76 -31.20
CA ALA A 69 -19.85 14.71 -31.58
C ALA A 69 -18.94 15.58 -30.68
N ARG A 70 -19.48 16.65 -30.09
CA ARG A 70 -18.76 17.51 -29.13
C ARG A 70 -18.87 17.00 -27.71
N LEU A 71 -19.97 16.37 -27.34
CA LEU A 71 -20.22 15.86 -25.97
C LEU A 71 -19.40 14.58 -25.70
N GLN A 72 -19.41 13.64 -26.63
CA GLN A 72 -18.77 12.33 -26.46
C GLN A 72 -17.30 12.42 -26.01
N PRO A 73 -16.41 13.25 -26.60
CA PRO A 73 -15.03 13.37 -26.15
C PRO A 73 -14.89 13.90 -24.71
N LEU A 74 -15.83 14.71 -24.24
CA LEU A 74 -15.85 15.22 -22.88
C LEU A 74 -16.29 14.14 -21.88
N GLU A 75 -17.28 13.32 -22.25
CA GLU A 75 -17.70 12.18 -21.46
C GLU A 75 -16.58 11.14 -21.34
N GLU A 76 -15.90 10.81 -22.44
CA GLU A 76 -14.75 9.91 -22.48
C GLU A 76 -13.61 10.44 -21.59
N ARG A 77 -13.32 11.75 -21.67
CA ARG A 77 -12.30 12.39 -20.82
C ARG A 77 -12.70 12.36 -19.35
N TYR A 78 -13.96 12.61 -19.03
CA TYR A 78 -14.47 12.55 -17.67
C TYR A 78 -14.28 11.16 -17.05
N GLU A 79 -14.65 10.10 -17.77
CA GLU A 79 -14.49 8.73 -17.31
C GLU A 79 -13.02 8.31 -17.22
N ALA A 80 -12.16 8.78 -18.13
CA ALA A 80 -10.71 8.55 -18.07
C ALA A 80 -10.08 9.18 -16.82
N LEU A 81 -10.45 10.43 -16.50
CA LEU A 81 -9.99 11.14 -15.30
C LEU A 81 -10.48 10.46 -14.01
N LYS A 82 -11.73 10.02 -13.98
CA LYS A 82 -12.30 9.26 -12.87
C LYS A 82 -11.55 7.93 -12.65
N GLY A 83 -11.24 7.21 -13.72
CA GLY A 83 -10.46 5.99 -13.65
C GLY A 83 -9.02 6.23 -13.15
N ALA A 84 -8.38 7.32 -13.60
CA ALA A 84 -7.05 7.71 -13.12
C ALA A 84 -7.09 8.04 -11.62
N MET A 85 -8.06 8.82 -11.16
CA MET A 85 -8.23 9.18 -9.76
C MET A 85 -8.45 7.97 -8.85
N ILE A 86 -9.23 6.98 -9.30
CA ILE A 86 -9.42 5.72 -8.55
C ILE A 86 -8.06 5.02 -8.36
N ARG A 87 -7.28 4.85 -9.44
CA ARG A 87 -5.96 4.20 -9.36
C ARG A 87 -5.00 4.97 -8.45
N THR A 88 -4.97 6.30 -8.52
CA THR A 88 -4.13 7.12 -7.64
C THR A 88 -4.54 6.98 -6.17
N LYS A 89 -5.85 6.95 -5.86
CA LYS A 89 -6.36 6.71 -4.49
C LYS A 89 -6.00 5.30 -3.98
N GLU A 90 -6.07 4.29 -4.82
CA GLU A 90 -5.63 2.93 -4.48
C GLU A 90 -4.14 2.88 -4.16
N ALA A 91 -3.30 3.55 -4.97
CA ALA A 91 -1.87 3.66 -4.73
C ALA A 91 -1.55 4.38 -3.40
N ILE A 92 -2.24 5.47 -3.09
CA ILE A 92 -2.13 6.18 -1.79
C ILE A 92 -2.51 5.23 -0.63
N SER A 93 -3.61 4.50 -0.76
CA SER A 93 -4.08 3.56 0.26
C SER A 93 -3.08 2.43 0.50
N GLU A 94 -2.52 1.87 -0.58
CA GLU A 94 -1.52 0.81 -0.50
C GLU A 94 -0.24 1.31 0.18
N GLN A 95 0.27 2.48 -0.24
CA GLN A 95 1.48 3.09 0.34
C GLN A 95 1.29 3.40 1.82
N THR A 96 0.16 3.99 2.18
CA THR A 96 -0.20 4.29 3.58
C THR A 96 -0.33 3.00 4.41
N GLY A 97 -0.92 1.96 3.83
CA GLY A 97 -1.04 0.65 4.46
C GLY A 97 0.32 0.00 4.73
N ARG A 98 1.25 0.06 3.75
CA ARG A 98 2.63 -0.43 3.91
C ARG A 98 3.36 0.33 5.02
N ARG A 99 3.26 1.65 5.02
CA ARG A 99 3.87 2.50 6.05
C ARG A 99 3.39 2.14 7.44
N ARG A 100 2.07 2.02 7.64
CA ARG A 100 1.48 1.65 8.95
C ARG A 100 1.98 0.28 9.44
N LYS A 101 2.12 -0.69 8.53
CA LYS A 101 2.63 -2.03 8.88
C LYS A 101 4.08 -1.96 9.34
N LEU A 102 4.93 -1.19 8.65
CA LEU A 102 6.33 -1.01 9.02
C LEU A 102 6.48 -0.26 10.36
N GLU A 103 5.72 0.82 10.55
CA GLU A 103 5.70 1.57 11.82
C GLU A 103 5.25 0.70 13.01
N ALA A 104 4.22 -0.13 12.81
CA ALA A 104 3.76 -1.07 13.82
C ALA A 104 4.84 -2.11 14.16
N PHE A 105 5.48 -2.70 13.13
CA PHE A 105 6.57 -3.64 13.31
C PHE A 105 7.75 -3.01 14.06
N MET A 106 8.17 -1.79 13.68
CA MET A 106 9.24 -1.07 14.37
C MET A 106 8.93 -0.81 15.84
N ARG A 107 7.67 -0.47 16.14
CA ARG A 107 7.23 -0.27 17.53
C ARG A 107 7.34 -1.57 18.32
N GLU A 108 6.79 -2.67 17.82
CA GLU A 108 6.89 -3.98 18.48
C GLU A 108 8.36 -4.41 18.66
N LEU A 109 9.19 -4.16 17.67
CA LEU A 109 10.61 -4.47 17.76
C LEU A 109 11.32 -3.62 18.82
N ARG A 110 11.00 -2.32 18.93
CA ARG A 110 11.57 -1.43 19.95
C ARG A 110 11.17 -1.84 21.37
N GLU A 111 9.92 -2.23 21.56
CA GLU A 111 9.38 -2.62 22.85
C GLU A 111 9.78 -4.04 23.25
N SER A 112 10.20 -4.87 22.30
CA SER A 112 10.62 -6.25 22.56
C SER A 112 11.98 -6.29 23.23
N SER A 113 12.03 -6.93 24.39
CA SER A 113 13.28 -7.41 25.02
C SER A 113 13.60 -8.83 24.53
N LEU A 114 14.79 -9.36 24.83
CA LEU A 114 15.11 -10.77 24.55
C LEU A 114 14.01 -11.68 25.06
N LEU A 115 13.29 -12.32 24.13
CA LEU A 115 12.16 -13.18 24.46
C LEU A 115 12.70 -14.55 24.89
N THR A 116 12.49 -14.89 26.14
CA THR A 116 12.76 -16.23 26.69
C THR A 116 11.52 -17.13 26.64
N VAL A 117 10.33 -16.52 26.47
CA VAL A 117 9.04 -17.19 26.41
C VAL A 117 8.25 -16.70 25.20
N PHE A 118 7.42 -17.57 24.63
CA PHE A 118 6.53 -17.20 23.52
C PHE A 118 5.54 -16.09 23.95
N ASP A 119 5.53 -14.99 23.20
CA ASP A 119 4.54 -13.92 23.32
C ASP A 119 3.73 -13.84 22.03
N GLU A 120 2.43 -14.09 22.13
CA GLU A 120 1.51 -14.13 20.98
C GLU A 120 1.39 -12.77 20.28
N ARG A 121 1.42 -11.66 21.03
CA ARG A 121 1.31 -10.31 20.45
C ARG A 121 2.53 -10.00 19.59
N VAL A 122 3.73 -10.30 20.11
CA VAL A 122 4.98 -10.14 19.37
C VAL A 122 4.99 -11.04 18.15
N PHE A 123 4.52 -12.29 18.28
CA PHE A 123 4.39 -13.21 17.16
C PHE A 123 3.49 -12.67 16.06
N LEU A 124 2.26 -12.26 16.39
CA LEU A 124 1.30 -11.72 15.42
C LEU A 124 1.73 -10.33 14.89
N GLY A 125 2.41 -9.55 15.72
CA GLY A 125 2.93 -8.24 15.34
C GLY A 125 4.08 -8.30 14.34
N THR A 126 4.96 -9.31 14.45
CA THR A 126 6.22 -9.40 13.70
C THR A 126 6.22 -10.42 12.57
N THR A 127 5.45 -11.49 12.65
CA THR A 127 5.47 -12.61 11.69
C THR A 127 4.40 -12.41 10.62
N GLU A 128 4.81 -12.58 9.36
CA GLU A 128 3.92 -12.58 8.20
C GLU A 128 3.46 -14.00 7.85
N LYS A 129 4.43 -14.94 7.80
CA LYS A 129 4.18 -16.32 7.35
C LYS A 129 5.18 -17.27 7.98
N ILE A 130 4.73 -18.51 8.23
CA ILE A 130 5.60 -19.64 8.58
C ILE A 130 5.47 -20.70 7.50
N THR A 131 6.61 -21.19 7.01
CA THR A 131 6.67 -22.32 6.10
C THR A 131 7.40 -23.47 6.76
N VAL A 132 6.78 -24.66 6.73
CA VAL A 132 7.34 -25.89 7.31
C VAL A 132 7.91 -26.73 6.17
N PHE A 133 9.19 -27.03 6.24
CA PHE A 133 9.87 -27.93 5.32
C PHE A 133 10.23 -29.24 6.05
N LYS A 134 10.27 -30.32 5.29
CA LYS A 134 10.82 -31.58 5.76
C LYS A 134 12.35 -31.45 5.87
N GLY A 135 12.91 -31.79 7.01
CA GLY A 135 14.36 -31.73 7.23
C GLY A 135 15.13 -32.83 6.45
N ALA A 136 16.44 -32.76 6.49
CA ALA A 136 17.33 -33.68 5.80
C ALA A 136 17.30 -35.10 6.42
N SER A 137 17.04 -35.20 7.72
CA SER A 137 16.99 -36.43 8.48
C SER A 137 15.56 -36.85 8.81
N LYS A 138 15.35 -38.16 9.10
CA LYS A 138 14.05 -38.68 9.45
C LYS A 138 13.57 -38.09 10.79
N GLY A 139 12.49 -37.34 10.76
CA GLY A 139 11.90 -36.65 11.94
C GLY A 139 12.28 -35.18 12.09
N GLU A 140 13.32 -34.76 11.40
CA GLU A 140 13.74 -33.35 11.39
C GLU A 140 12.77 -32.46 10.61
N LYS A 141 12.48 -31.29 11.12
CA LYS A 141 11.68 -30.24 10.45
C LYS A 141 12.43 -28.94 10.41
N ARG A 142 12.39 -28.26 9.28
CA ARG A 142 12.92 -26.93 9.12
C ARG A 142 11.74 -25.94 9.03
N LEU A 143 11.70 -24.98 9.93
CA LEU A 143 10.72 -23.89 9.93
C LEU A 143 11.37 -22.64 9.36
N VAL A 144 10.73 -22.01 8.39
CA VAL A 144 11.15 -20.72 7.88
C VAL A 144 10.09 -19.70 8.30
N PHE A 145 10.50 -18.76 9.15
CA PHE A 145 9.69 -17.63 9.58
C PHE A 145 9.95 -16.46 8.65
N ARG A 146 8.92 -15.99 7.95
CA ARG A 146 8.96 -14.72 7.23
C ARG A 146 8.43 -13.63 8.13
N PHE A 147 9.25 -12.64 8.42
CA PHE A 147 8.87 -11.48 9.20
C PHE A 147 8.30 -10.39 8.30
N LYS A 148 7.52 -9.47 8.89
CA LYS A 148 6.87 -8.36 8.16
C LYS A 148 7.84 -7.33 7.58
N ASP A 149 9.10 -7.37 7.99
CA ASP A 149 10.21 -6.62 7.41
C ASP A 149 10.78 -7.26 6.11
N GLY A 150 10.25 -8.45 5.74
CA GLY A 150 10.68 -9.21 4.57
C GLY A 150 11.81 -10.21 4.83
N ARG A 151 12.35 -10.31 6.04
CA ARG A 151 13.41 -11.28 6.39
C ARG A 151 12.85 -12.68 6.56
N ASP A 152 13.64 -13.65 6.11
CA ASP A 152 13.41 -15.07 6.33
C ASP A 152 14.42 -15.61 7.33
N VAL A 153 13.96 -16.17 8.45
CA VAL A 153 14.79 -16.85 9.46
C VAL A 153 14.42 -18.32 9.53
N ALA A 154 15.40 -19.18 9.34
CA ALA A 154 15.21 -20.64 9.38
C ALA A 154 15.62 -21.19 10.75
N VAL A 155 14.77 -22.06 11.30
CA VAL A 155 15.03 -22.82 12.53
C VAL A 155 14.82 -24.30 12.24
N THR A 156 15.77 -25.15 12.66
CA THR A 156 15.65 -26.60 12.55
C THR A 156 15.22 -27.18 13.91
N LEU A 157 14.23 -28.10 13.87
CA LEU A 157 13.68 -28.79 15.05
C LEU A 157 13.97 -30.26 14.94
#